data_c4006560411c20d9b4925c1592f4805e
#
_entry.id   c4006560411c20d9b4925c1592f4805e
#
_cell.length_a   1.000
_cell.length_b   1.000
_cell.length_c   1.000
_cell.angle_alpha   90.00
_cell.angle_beta   90.00
_cell.angle_gamma   90.00
#
_symmetry.space_group_name_H-M   'P 1'
#
loop_
_entity.id
_entity.type
_entity.pdbx_description
1 polymer ?
#
loop_
_entity_poly.entity_id
_entity_poly.type
_entity_poly.pdbx_seq_one_letter_code
_entity_poly.pdbx_strand_id
1 'polypeptide(L)'
;MLFKGRSFPIWLKKNRRYFGVAAFAYSALHLGFYLVSRGSLEKILGQVTDFDILTGWLAFLIFLPLAATPFDAAVRALGPRWKSVQRWVYAAAVLTLLHWAAKDGWEGLPPALVNFAPLALLEGYRIWYWYIRPKPARTA
;
A
#
# COMPACT_ATOMS: atom_id res chain seq x y z
N MET A 1 -13.54 0.57 18.59
CA MET A 1 -12.76 -0.18 17.59
C MET A 1 -12.86 -1.66 17.91
N LEU A 2 -13.10 -2.48 16.92
CA LEU A 2 -13.46 -3.91 17.00
C LEU A 2 -12.53 -4.79 17.86
N PHE A 3 -11.30 -4.39 18.11
CA PHE A 3 -10.28 -5.25 18.72
C PHE A 3 -9.50 -4.59 19.86
N LYS A 4 -10.14 -3.68 20.64
CA LYS A 4 -9.50 -3.10 21.83
C LYS A 4 -9.10 -4.24 22.81
N GLY A 5 -7.82 -4.28 23.17
CA GLY A 5 -7.30 -5.23 24.17
C GLY A 5 -6.87 -6.59 23.64
N ARG A 6 -7.04 -6.92 22.34
CA ARG A 6 -6.53 -8.15 21.75
C ARG A 6 -5.05 -8.02 21.39
N SER A 7 -4.26 -9.04 21.71
CA SER A 7 -2.80 -9.08 21.50
C SER A 7 -2.40 -8.94 20.01
N PHE A 8 -3.12 -9.59 19.09
CA PHE A 8 -2.80 -9.61 17.66
C PHE A 8 -2.86 -8.23 16.98
N PRO A 9 -3.92 -7.41 17.11
CA PRO A 9 -3.95 -6.07 16.55
C PRO A 9 -2.91 -5.12 17.16
N ILE A 10 -2.58 -5.31 18.43
CA ILE A 10 -1.51 -4.53 19.10
C ILE A 10 -0.16 -4.91 18.48
N TRP A 11 0.09 -6.18 18.27
CA TRP A 11 1.29 -6.70 17.64
C TRP A 11 1.44 -6.19 16.20
N LEU A 12 0.37 -6.25 15.38
CA LEU A 12 0.36 -5.70 14.02
C LEU A 12 0.70 -4.20 14.02
N LYS A 13 0.10 -3.42 14.91
CA LYS A 13 0.39 -1.99 15.02
C LYS A 13 1.85 -1.73 15.40
N LYS A 14 2.42 -2.53 16.28
CA LYS A 14 3.83 -2.42 16.70
C LYS A 14 4.77 -2.75 15.55
N ASN A 15 4.44 -3.77 14.76
CA ASN A 15 5.29 -4.29 13.69
C ASN A 15 4.98 -3.71 12.29
N ARG A 16 4.07 -2.73 12.17
CA ARG A 16 3.65 -2.16 10.87
C ARG A 16 4.81 -1.66 9.98
N ARG A 17 5.91 -1.19 10.60
CA ARG A 17 7.09 -0.71 9.87
C ARG A 17 7.80 -1.86 9.16
N TYR A 18 7.94 -3.01 9.82
CA TYR A 18 8.54 -4.21 9.24
C TYR A 18 7.73 -4.75 8.07
N PHE A 19 6.40 -4.73 8.17
CA PHE A 19 5.52 -5.09 7.06
C PHE A 19 5.69 -4.16 5.87
N GLY A 20 5.83 -2.85 6.09
CA GLY A 20 6.09 -1.89 5.02
C GLY A 20 7.41 -2.14 4.31
N VAL A 21 8.49 -2.40 5.06
CA VAL A 21 9.80 -2.74 4.50
C VAL A 21 9.76 -4.07 3.74
N ALA A 22 9.08 -5.09 4.29
CA ALA A 22 8.93 -6.37 3.62
C ALA A 22 8.14 -6.25 2.31
N ALA A 23 7.06 -5.46 2.30
CA ALA A 23 6.29 -5.19 1.08
C ALA A 23 7.16 -4.50 0.00
N PHE A 24 7.98 -3.52 0.40
CA PHE A 24 8.92 -2.89 -0.52
C PHE A 24 9.97 -3.87 -1.05
N ALA A 25 10.57 -4.70 -0.19
CA ALA A 25 11.56 -5.70 -0.60
C ALA A 25 10.96 -6.68 -1.62
N TYR A 26 9.72 -7.11 -1.39
CA TYR A 26 9.01 -7.97 -2.33
C TYR A 26 8.74 -7.27 -3.67
N SER A 27 8.33 -6.01 -3.63
CA SER A 27 8.10 -5.20 -4.84
C SER A 27 9.42 -4.98 -5.62
N ALA A 28 10.54 -4.77 -4.92
CA ALA A 28 11.85 -4.63 -5.54
C ALA A 28 12.32 -5.93 -6.21
N LEU A 29 12.10 -7.08 -5.57
CA LEU A 29 12.35 -8.39 -6.15
C LEU A 29 11.48 -8.62 -7.40
N HIS A 30 10.19 -8.32 -7.31
CA HIS A 30 9.27 -8.43 -8.44
C HIS A 30 9.72 -7.57 -9.62
N LEU A 31 10.10 -6.32 -9.36
CA LEU A 31 10.66 -5.43 -10.38
C LEU A 31 11.95 -6.01 -10.97
N GLY A 32 12.85 -6.56 -10.14
CA GLY A 32 14.08 -7.20 -10.60
C GLY A 32 13.80 -8.35 -11.58
N PHE A 33 12.86 -9.23 -11.26
CA PHE A 33 12.43 -10.30 -12.16
C PHE A 33 11.83 -9.77 -13.46
N TYR A 34 11.02 -8.71 -13.39
CA TYR A 34 10.49 -8.07 -14.60
C TYR A 34 11.61 -7.55 -15.50
N LEU A 35 12.59 -6.82 -14.95
CA LEU A 35 13.71 -6.27 -15.70
C LEU A 35 14.55 -7.36 -16.37
N VAL A 36 14.84 -8.44 -15.64
CA VAL A 36 15.59 -9.60 -16.17
C VAL A 36 14.80 -10.30 -17.26
N SER A 37 13.49 -10.51 -17.08
CA SER A 37 12.65 -11.22 -18.05
C SER A 37 12.47 -10.46 -19.37
N ARG A 38 12.49 -9.11 -19.33
CA ARG A 38 12.41 -8.29 -20.56
C ARG A 38 13.73 -8.23 -21.32
N GLY A 39 14.85 -8.30 -20.64
CA GLY A 39 16.19 -8.46 -21.22
C GLY A 39 16.72 -7.26 -22.02
N SER A 40 15.91 -6.25 -22.32
CA SER A 40 16.36 -5.03 -23.02
C SER A 40 15.61 -3.79 -22.56
N LEU A 41 16.34 -2.66 -22.49
CA LEU A 41 15.77 -1.35 -22.15
C LEU A 41 14.72 -0.89 -23.16
N GLU A 42 14.91 -1.19 -24.43
CA GLU A 42 13.97 -0.83 -25.50
C GLU A 42 12.58 -1.42 -25.25
N LYS A 43 12.50 -2.71 -24.89
CA LYS A 43 11.24 -3.38 -24.57
C LYS A 43 10.59 -2.80 -23.30
N ILE A 44 11.40 -2.44 -22.29
CA ILE A 44 10.91 -1.82 -21.06
C ILE A 44 10.32 -0.45 -21.35
N LEU A 45 11.05 0.39 -22.11
CA LEU A 45 10.58 1.73 -22.47
C LEU A 45 9.36 1.69 -23.39
N GLY A 46 9.29 0.72 -24.32
CA GLY A 46 8.12 0.54 -25.18
C GLY A 46 6.82 0.19 -24.45
N GLN A 47 6.93 -0.36 -23.23
CA GLN A 47 5.77 -0.77 -22.44
C GLN A 47 5.48 0.17 -21.24
N VAL A 48 6.32 1.17 -21.00
CA VAL A 48 6.20 2.02 -19.81
C VAL A 48 4.87 2.79 -19.75
N THR A 49 4.23 3.02 -20.90
CA THR A 49 2.94 3.69 -21.03
C THR A 49 1.74 2.75 -20.92
N ASP A 50 1.95 1.44 -20.95
CA ASP A 50 0.88 0.46 -20.75
C ASP A 50 0.31 0.64 -19.34
N PHE A 51 -1.01 0.64 -19.24
CA PHE A 51 -1.69 1.03 -18.00
C PHE A 51 -1.28 0.19 -16.79
N ASP A 52 -1.16 -1.13 -16.96
CA ASP A 52 -0.71 -2.05 -15.91
C ASP A 52 0.74 -1.75 -15.52
N ILE A 53 1.64 -1.59 -16.48
CA ILE A 53 3.06 -1.30 -16.24
C ILE A 53 3.24 0.07 -15.57
N LEU A 54 2.56 1.10 -16.09
CA LEU A 54 2.61 2.46 -15.54
C LEU A 54 2.16 2.51 -14.07
N THR A 55 1.04 1.84 -13.75
CA THR A 55 0.53 1.80 -12.37
C THR A 55 1.49 1.07 -11.44
N GLY A 56 2.18 0.02 -11.92
CA GLY A 56 3.25 -0.67 -11.19
C GLY A 56 4.44 0.24 -10.89
N TRP A 57 4.93 0.99 -11.88
CA TRP A 57 6.01 1.95 -11.70
C TRP A 57 5.65 3.05 -10.70
N LEU A 58 4.45 3.62 -10.81
CA LEU A 58 3.99 4.67 -9.89
C LEU A 58 3.86 4.13 -8.45
N ALA A 59 3.33 2.92 -8.27
CA ALA A 59 3.27 2.26 -6.96
C ALA A 59 4.68 2.07 -6.38
N PHE A 60 5.63 1.58 -7.17
CA PHE A 60 7.00 1.36 -6.75
C PHE A 60 7.70 2.66 -6.34
N LEU A 61 7.54 3.74 -7.14
CA LEU A 61 8.10 5.06 -6.82
C LEU A 61 7.55 5.60 -5.47
N ILE A 62 6.28 5.35 -5.15
CA ILE A 62 5.70 5.72 -3.85
C ILE A 62 6.29 4.84 -2.73
N PHE A 63 6.57 3.56 -2.96
CA PHE A 63 7.16 2.69 -1.95
C PHE A 63 8.59 3.12 -1.56
N LEU A 64 9.35 3.76 -2.44
CA LEU A 64 10.72 4.22 -2.14
C LEU A 64 10.79 5.12 -0.89
N PRO A 65 10.10 6.29 -0.83
CA PRO A 65 10.12 7.13 0.36
C PRO A 65 9.47 6.46 1.58
N LEU A 66 8.48 5.60 1.39
CA LEU A 66 7.86 4.85 2.47
C LEU A 66 8.83 3.88 3.12
N ALA A 67 9.65 3.19 2.32
CA ALA A 67 10.67 2.25 2.79
C ALA A 67 11.94 2.95 3.30
N ALA A 68 12.22 4.17 2.83
CA ALA A 68 13.35 4.96 3.28
C ALA A 68 13.11 5.69 4.62
N THR A 69 11.87 5.74 5.13
CA THR A 69 11.51 6.54 6.32
C THR A 69 10.89 5.75 7.50
N PRO A 70 11.11 4.41 7.67
CA PRO A 70 10.52 3.67 8.78
C PRO A 70 11.32 3.80 10.08
N PHE A 71 12.50 4.45 10.07
CA PHE A 71 13.42 4.54 11.22
C PHE A 71 13.06 5.71 12.14
N ASP A 72 13.41 5.58 13.41
CA ASP A 72 13.15 6.63 14.39
C ASP A 72 13.93 7.93 14.09
N ALA A 73 15.10 7.82 13.46
CA ALA A 73 15.82 8.98 12.97
C ALA A 73 15.03 9.78 11.92
N ALA A 74 14.44 9.10 10.94
CA ALA A 74 13.59 9.72 9.93
C ALA A 74 12.29 10.31 10.54
N VAL A 75 11.70 9.63 11.52
CA VAL A 75 10.53 10.15 12.26
C VAL A 75 10.88 11.45 12.98
N ARG A 76 12.04 11.52 13.63
CA ARG A 76 12.52 12.74 14.29
C ARG A 76 12.82 13.87 13.30
N ALA A 77 13.51 13.55 12.21
CA ALA A 77 13.89 14.53 11.19
C ALA A 77 12.69 15.12 10.45
N LEU A 78 11.72 14.29 10.09
CA LEU A 78 10.51 14.71 9.37
C LEU A 78 9.41 15.29 10.27
N GLY A 79 9.45 14.99 11.58
CA GLY A 79 8.45 15.44 12.53
C GLY A 79 7.00 15.17 12.08
N PRO A 80 6.11 16.19 12.08
CA PRO A 80 4.71 16.03 11.65
C PRO A 80 4.55 15.56 10.20
N ARG A 81 5.49 15.93 9.32
CA ARG A 81 5.47 15.55 7.88
C ARG A 81 5.61 14.05 7.67
N TRP A 82 6.24 13.33 8.61
CA TRP A 82 6.37 11.87 8.52
C TRP A 82 5.02 11.17 8.34
N LYS A 83 3.99 11.59 9.08
CA LYS A 83 2.64 11.04 8.94
C LYS A 83 2.04 11.28 7.55
N SER A 84 2.34 12.44 6.96
CA SER A 84 1.89 12.77 5.61
C SER A 84 2.53 11.86 4.57
N VAL A 85 3.86 11.68 4.65
CA VAL A 85 4.59 10.74 3.79
C VAL A 85 4.01 9.33 3.91
N GLN A 86 3.82 8.83 5.14
CA GLN A 86 3.31 7.46 5.35
C GLN A 86 1.86 7.25 4.87
N ARG A 87 1.06 8.30 4.70
CA ARG A 87 -0.29 8.20 4.13
C ARG A 87 -0.30 7.84 2.65
N TRP A 88 0.79 8.08 1.93
CA TRP A 88 0.91 7.67 0.53
C TRP A 88 0.82 6.15 0.33
N VAL A 89 0.91 5.36 1.42
CA VAL A 89 0.65 3.92 1.37
C VAL A 89 -0.74 3.58 0.81
N TYR A 90 -1.74 4.45 1.00
CA TYR A 90 -3.08 4.23 0.44
C TYR A 90 -3.08 4.39 -1.09
N ALA A 91 -2.37 5.40 -1.60
CA ALA A 91 -2.21 5.56 -3.05
C ALA A 91 -1.43 4.38 -3.65
N ALA A 92 -0.35 3.94 -2.99
CA ALA A 92 0.40 2.76 -3.39
C ALA A 92 -0.48 1.50 -3.43
N ALA A 93 -1.33 1.29 -2.41
CA ALA A 93 -2.24 0.14 -2.37
C ALA A 93 -3.25 0.15 -3.54
N VAL A 94 -3.83 1.32 -3.85
CA VAL A 94 -4.75 1.47 -5.00
C VAL A 94 -4.03 1.20 -6.32
N LEU A 95 -2.84 1.77 -6.51
CA LEU A 95 -2.04 1.56 -7.71
C LEU A 95 -1.61 0.09 -7.86
N THR A 96 -1.26 -0.58 -6.76
CA THR A 96 -0.93 -2.02 -6.78
C THR A 96 -2.15 -2.88 -7.13
N LEU A 97 -3.33 -2.51 -6.61
CA LEU A 97 -4.58 -3.17 -7.00
C LEU A 97 -4.86 -3.01 -8.50
N LEU A 98 -4.73 -1.80 -9.03
CA LEU A 98 -4.93 -1.50 -10.44
C LEU A 98 -3.91 -2.21 -11.33
N HIS A 99 -2.63 -2.20 -10.93
CA HIS A 99 -1.55 -2.91 -11.61
C HIS A 99 -1.87 -4.41 -11.75
N TRP A 100 -2.29 -5.05 -10.67
CA TRP A 100 -2.64 -6.48 -10.70
C TRP A 100 -3.94 -6.73 -11.47
N ALA A 101 -4.96 -5.92 -11.23
CA ALA A 101 -6.26 -6.08 -11.86
C ALA A 101 -6.19 -5.93 -13.40
N ALA A 102 -5.42 -4.96 -13.90
CA ALA A 102 -5.31 -4.65 -15.32
C ALA A 102 -4.44 -5.64 -16.10
N LYS A 103 -3.69 -6.49 -15.40
CA LYS A 103 -2.83 -7.49 -16.03
C LYS A 103 -3.65 -8.42 -16.96
N ASP A 104 -3.06 -8.72 -18.11
CA ASP A 104 -3.62 -9.66 -19.11
C ASP A 104 -5.09 -9.34 -19.50
N GLY A 105 -5.37 -8.04 -19.78
CA GLY A 105 -6.71 -7.62 -20.20
C GLY A 105 -7.78 -7.68 -19.10
N TRP A 106 -7.40 -7.41 -17.84
CA TRP A 106 -8.25 -7.45 -16.65
C TRP A 106 -8.56 -8.84 -16.10
N GLU A 107 -7.89 -9.88 -16.58
CA GLU A 107 -8.01 -11.22 -16.00
C GLU A 107 -7.52 -11.30 -14.54
N GLY A 108 -6.63 -10.39 -14.14
CA GLY A 108 -6.16 -10.23 -12.77
C GLY A 108 -7.18 -9.66 -11.79
N LEU A 109 -8.34 -9.14 -12.25
CA LEU A 109 -9.31 -8.45 -11.40
C LEU A 109 -9.93 -9.34 -10.31
N PRO A 110 -10.43 -10.57 -10.58
CA PRO A 110 -11.02 -11.39 -9.52
C PRO A 110 -10.03 -11.74 -8.41
N PRO A 111 -8.81 -12.25 -8.67
CA PRO A 111 -7.86 -12.54 -7.60
C PRO A 111 -7.37 -11.26 -6.87
N ALA A 112 -7.22 -10.14 -7.58
CA ALA A 112 -6.87 -8.88 -6.96
C ALA A 112 -7.96 -8.43 -5.96
N LEU A 113 -9.23 -8.46 -6.33
CA LEU A 113 -10.34 -8.11 -5.44
C LEU A 113 -10.39 -9.02 -4.20
N VAL A 114 -10.23 -10.33 -4.36
CA VAL A 114 -10.23 -11.27 -3.23
C VAL A 114 -9.11 -10.94 -2.24
N ASN A 115 -7.89 -10.67 -2.74
CA ASN A 115 -6.75 -10.38 -1.88
C ASN A 115 -6.82 -8.99 -1.22
N PHE A 116 -7.42 -8.00 -1.87
CA PHE A 116 -7.59 -6.65 -1.32
C PHE A 116 -8.88 -6.46 -0.52
N ALA A 117 -9.85 -7.38 -0.61
CA ALA A 117 -11.11 -7.29 0.12
C ALA A 117 -10.96 -7.11 1.64
N PRO A 118 -10.08 -7.84 2.35
CA PRO A 118 -9.88 -7.63 3.78
C PRO A 118 -9.43 -6.21 4.12
N LEU A 119 -8.52 -5.64 3.30
CA LEU A 119 -8.04 -4.28 3.48
C LEU A 119 -9.17 -3.26 3.23
N ALA A 120 -9.92 -3.43 2.15
CA ALA A 120 -11.05 -2.56 1.79
C ALA A 120 -12.14 -2.59 2.88
N LEU A 121 -12.47 -3.76 3.42
CA LEU A 121 -13.45 -3.90 4.50
C LEU A 121 -12.99 -3.21 5.79
N LEU A 122 -11.72 -3.35 6.17
CA LEU A 122 -11.17 -2.69 7.35
C LEU A 122 -11.15 -1.17 7.21
N GLU A 123 -10.76 -0.65 6.04
CA GLU A 123 -10.76 0.78 5.78
C GLU A 123 -12.19 1.34 5.66
N GLY A 124 -13.10 0.63 5.00
CA GLY A 124 -14.51 0.99 4.93
C GLY A 124 -15.14 1.07 6.32
N TYR A 125 -14.88 0.06 7.18
CA TYR A 125 -15.30 0.10 8.58
C TYR A 125 -14.70 1.29 9.34
N ARG A 126 -13.42 1.61 9.10
CA ARG A 126 -12.75 2.74 9.74
C ARG A 126 -13.38 4.06 9.35
N ILE A 127 -13.66 4.25 8.06
CA ILE A 127 -14.33 5.45 7.53
C ILE A 127 -15.72 5.57 8.14
N TRP A 128 -16.52 4.51 8.11
CA TRP A 128 -17.84 4.49 8.73
C TRP A 128 -17.78 4.86 10.22
N TYR A 129 -16.88 4.27 10.98
CA TYR A 129 -16.74 4.48 12.42
C TYR A 129 -16.40 5.93 12.80
N TRP A 130 -15.51 6.59 12.02
CA TRP A 130 -15.01 7.92 12.37
C TRP A 130 -15.80 9.05 11.75
N TYR A 131 -16.43 8.86 10.58
CA TYR A 131 -17.03 9.92 9.80
C TYR A 131 -18.55 9.80 9.66
N ILE A 132 -19.09 8.58 9.64
CA ILE A 132 -20.51 8.34 9.31
C ILE A 132 -21.32 7.97 10.56
N ARG A 133 -20.75 7.21 11.50
CA ARG A 133 -21.44 6.77 12.70
C ARG A 133 -21.94 7.95 13.54
N PRO A 134 -23.24 7.99 13.92
CA PRO A 134 -23.77 8.98 14.85
C PRO A 134 -23.00 8.92 16.17
N LYS A 135 -22.50 10.08 16.61
CA LYS A 135 -21.85 10.17 17.94
C LYS A 135 -22.94 10.13 18.99
N PRO A 136 -22.84 9.29 20.05
CA PRO A 136 -23.78 9.34 21.16
C PRO A 136 -23.80 10.77 21.74
N ALA A 137 -25.02 11.28 22.01
CA ALA A 137 -25.16 12.56 22.66
C ALA A 137 -24.35 12.54 23.97
N ARG A 138 -23.50 13.55 24.18
CA ARG A 138 -22.88 13.76 25.49
C ARG A 138 -24.01 14.12 26.44
N THR A 139 -24.44 13.18 27.27
CA THR A 139 -25.22 13.50 28.46
C THR A 139 -24.33 14.36 29.36
N ALA A 140 -24.75 15.61 29.55
CA ALA A 140 -24.12 16.54 30.46
C ALA A 140 -24.22 16.06 31.91
#